data_e184a7d9f1230b476433174fb7ae4803
#
_entry.id   e184a7d9f1230b476433174fb7ae4803
#
_cell.length_a   1.000
_cell.length_b   1.000
_cell.length_c   1.000
_cell.angle_alpha   90.00
_cell.angle_beta   90.00
_cell.angle_gamma   90.00
#
_symmetry.space_group_name_H-M   'P 1'
#
loop_
_entity.id
_entity.type
_entity.pdbx_description
1 polymer ?
#
loop_
_entity_poly.entity_id
_entity_poly.type
_entity_poly.pdbx_seq_one_letter_code
_entity_poly.pdbx_strand_id
1 'polypeptide(L)'
;MGAPDGRVRRAVGRPRPWRIAFCASDIDSSPHHPLDWQVSTAGDASPARRAEFAAGRWCARTALGQLDGPVSAPLLPGHHGEPGWPPGYVGSITHTARFTAAAVARCGWRDGVRGIGLDAEEATPLPAGVLDVVASPREQADLRRLAEARAGIPWDTVLFTVKEATYKAVHPLTGEVLTHDDVAASLSADGRFTAVARVPGTTASARPRTVRGRWVSGASVVVSLGVVG
;
A
#
# COMPACT_ATOMS: atom_id res chain seq x y z
N MET A 1 -14.15 17.30 56.14
CA MET A 1 -13.40 18.12 55.18
C MET A 1 -12.74 17.16 54.22
N GLY A 2 -13.45 16.81 53.15
CA GLY A 2 -13.03 15.82 52.15
C GLY A 2 -12.41 16.50 50.93
N ALA A 3 -11.23 16.06 50.54
CA ALA A 3 -10.55 16.54 49.33
C ALA A 3 -11.25 16.03 48.07
N PRO A 4 -11.36 16.83 47.00
CA PRO A 4 -11.93 16.36 45.75
C PRO A 4 -10.92 15.54 44.98
N ASP A 5 -11.33 14.31 44.60
CA ASP A 5 -10.63 13.37 43.73
C ASP A 5 -10.61 13.93 42.30
N GLY A 6 -9.48 14.53 41.95
CA GLY A 6 -9.23 15.13 40.64
C GLY A 6 -8.88 14.10 39.57
N ARG A 7 -9.82 13.24 39.13
CA ARG A 7 -9.65 12.39 37.96
C ARG A 7 -9.74 13.23 36.68
N VAL A 8 -8.60 13.60 36.15
CA VAL A 8 -8.49 14.13 34.79
C VAL A 8 -8.90 13.03 33.81
N ARG A 9 -10.13 13.07 33.33
CA ARG A 9 -10.58 12.27 32.16
C ARG A 9 -9.83 12.80 30.96
N ARG A 10 -8.80 12.07 30.52
CA ARG A 10 -8.24 12.28 29.16
C ARG A 10 -9.38 12.05 28.18
N ALA A 11 -9.82 13.12 27.53
CA ALA A 11 -10.68 13.03 26.36
C ALA A 11 -9.90 12.28 25.29
N VAL A 12 -10.26 11.03 25.03
CA VAL A 12 -9.79 10.29 23.86
C VAL A 12 -10.45 10.97 22.66
N GLY A 13 -9.75 11.92 22.05
CA GLY A 13 -10.20 12.56 20.83
C GLY A 13 -10.46 11.49 19.77
N ARG A 14 -11.55 11.64 19.02
CA ARG A 14 -11.83 10.78 17.85
C ARG A 14 -10.59 10.78 16.96
N PRO A 15 -10.10 9.61 16.49
CA PRO A 15 -8.96 9.56 15.59
C PRO A 15 -9.26 10.45 14.38
N ARG A 16 -8.38 11.40 14.09
CA ARG A 16 -8.47 12.22 12.90
C ARG A 16 -8.37 11.29 11.69
N PRO A 17 -9.19 11.48 10.63
CA PRO A 17 -9.04 10.68 9.42
C PRO A 17 -7.63 10.87 8.86
N TRP A 18 -6.97 9.79 8.48
CA TRP A 18 -5.66 9.83 7.87
C TRP A 18 -5.69 10.70 6.61
N ARG A 19 -4.79 11.68 6.54
CA ARG A 19 -4.60 12.47 5.32
C ARG A 19 -3.62 11.72 4.43
N ILE A 20 -4.14 11.05 3.43
CA ILE A 20 -3.36 10.34 2.42
C ILE A 20 -3.51 11.11 1.12
N ALA A 21 -2.41 11.57 0.56
CA ALA A 21 -2.36 12.10 -0.79
C ALA A 21 -2.19 10.96 -1.78
N PHE A 22 -2.87 11.05 -2.90
CA PHE A 22 -2.89 10.02 -3.93
C PHE A 22 -2.73 10.65 -5.31
N CYS A 23 -1.90 10.04 -6.14
CA CYS A 23 -1.77 10.36 -7.56
C CYS A 23 -1.79 9.06 -8.36
N ALA A 24 -2.50 9.07 -9.46
CA ALA A 24 -2.50 7.98 -10.44
C ALA A 24 -2.44 8.54 -11.85
N SER A 25 -1.85 7.81 -12.77
CA SER A 25 -1.71 8.18 -14.18
C SER A 25 -1.62 6.93 -15.05
N ASP A 26 -1.92 7.08 -16.32
CA ASP A 26 -1.46 6.18 -17.36
C ASP A 26 0.04 6.40 -17.58
N ILE A 27 0.81 5.32 -17.72
CA ILE A 27 2.28 5.39 -17.87
C ILE A 27 2.65 6.20 -19.12
N ASP A 28 1.95 5.99 -20.21
CA ASP A 28 2.23 6.68 -21.48
C ASP A 28 1.92 8.17 -21.46
N SER A 29 1.03 8.59 -20.53
CA SER A 29 0.58 9.98 -20.37
C SER A 29 1.32 10.72 -19.27
N SER A 30 2.14 10.04 -18.47
CA SER A 30 2.82 10.65 -17.34
C SER A 30 3.90 11.64 -17.81
N PRO A 31 3.89 12.90 -17.33
CA PRO A 31 4.97 13.84 -17.63
C PRO A 31 6.27 13.33 -17.01
N HIS A 32 7.27 13.11 -17.85
CA HIS A 32 8.57 12.67 -17.38
C HIS A 32 9.38 13.86 -16.87
N HIS A 33 9.79 13.83 -15.61
CA HIS A 33 10.74 14.82 -15.13
C HIS A 33 12.17 14.35 -15.45
N PRO A 34 13.03 15.21 -16.04
CA PRO A 34 14.38 14.82 -16.46
C PRO A 34 15.24 14.20 -15.34
N LEU A 35 14.97 14.52 -14.07
CA LEU A 35 15.74 14.00 -12.93
C LEU A 35 15.34 12.56 -12.55
N ASP A 36 14.21 12.03 -13.00
CA ASP A 36 13.73 10.71 -12.56
C ASP A 36 14.51 9.56 -13.19
N TRP A 37 14.95 9.72 -14.43
CA TRP A 37 15.74 8.70 -15.10
C TRP A 37 17.23 8.78 -14.76
N GLN A 38 17.76 9.96 -14.40
CA GLN A 38 19.18 10.14 -14.05
C GLN A 38 19.56 9.43 -12.74
N VAL A 39 18.56 9.18 -11.90
CA VAL A 39 18.70 8.48 -10.62
C VAL A 39 18.47 6.97 -10.75
N SER A 40 17.97 6.51 -11.89
CA SER A 40 17.91 5.09 -12.18
C SER A 40 19.32 4.53 -12.31
N THR A 41 19.81 3.90 -11.25
CA THR A 41 21.08 3.15 -11.22
C THR A 41 21.08 1.95 -12.16
N ALA A 42 19.98 1.70 -12.87
CA ALA A 42 19.80 0.65 -13.86
C ALA A 42 20.24 1.13 -15.25
N GLY A 43 21.54 1.26 -15.46
CA GLY A 43 22.13 1.56 -16.78
C GLY A 43 21.63 0.61 -17.90
N ASP A 44 21.22 -0.61 -17.54
CA ASP A 44 20.76 -1.65 -18.46
C ASP A 44 19.24 -1.87 -18.44
N ALA A 45 18.44 -1.02 -17.78
CA ALA A 45 16.99 -1.18 -17.75
C ALA A 45 16.38 -0.96 -19.14
N SER A 46 15.38 -1.79 -19.50
CA SER A 46 14.61 -1.62 -20.74
C SER A 46 13.92 -0.24 -20.79
N PRO A 47 13.60 0.29 -21.99
CA PRO A 47 12.85 1.54 -22.11
C PRO A 47 11.52 1.50 -21.35
N ALA A 48 10.79 0.39 -21.36
CA ALA A 48 9.55 0.21 -20.61
C ALA A 48 9.79 0.34 -19.09
N ARG A 49 10.82 -0.32 -18.56
CA ARG A 49 11.16 -0.23 -17.13
C ARG A 49 11.54 1.17 -16.69
N ARG A 50 12.24 1.93 -17.57
CA ARG A 50 12.55 3.34 -17.29
C ARG A 50 11.29 4.21 -17.27
N ALA A 51 10.34 3.97 -18.19
CA ALA A 51 9.06 4.69 -18.21
C ALA A 51 8.23 4.42 -16.96
N GLU A 52 8.09 3.15 -16.56
CA GLU A 52 7.41 2.75 -15.31
C GLU A 52 8.03 3.44 -14.08
N PHE A 53 9.35 3.42 -13.98
CA PHE A 53 10.08 4.05 -12.87
C PHE A 53 9.84 5.55 -12.83
N ALA A 54 9.97 6.24 -13.98
CA ALA A 54 9.79 7.68 -14.07
C ALA A 54 8.34 8.09 -13.75
N ALA A 55 7.36 7.36 -14.29
CA ALA A 55 5.94 7.61 -14.03
C ALA A 55 5.59 7.41 -12.53
N GLY A 56 6.09 6.34 -11.92
CA GLY A 56 5.90 6.09 -10.48
C GLY A 56 6.50 7.18 -9.60
N ARG A 57 7.70 7.66 -9.93
CA ARG A 57 8.35 8.76 -9.18
C ARG A 57 7.64 10.10 -9.40
N TRP A 58 7.13 10.36 -10.59
CA TRP A 58 6.29 11.52 -10.86
C TRP A 58 5.00 11.49 -10.01
N CYS A 59 4.28 10.37 -9.96
CA CYS A 59 3.11 10.20 -9.09
C CYS A 59 3.46 10.44 -7.62
N ALA A 60 4.59 9.91 -7.16
CA ALA A 60 5.03 10.07 -5.78
C ALA A 60 5.32 11.53 -5.42
N ARG A 61 6.03 12.28 -6.29
CA ARG A 61 6.27 13.72 -6.08
C ARG A 61 4.98 14.53 -6.14
N THR A 62 4.08 14.19 -7.06
CA THR A 62 2.78 14.85 -7.15
C THR A 62 1.97 14.65 -5.86
N ALA A 63 1.94 13.42 -5.33
CA ALA A 63 1.27 13.12 -4.07
C ALA A 63 1.93 13.85 -2.88
N LEU A 64 3.26 13.88 -2.80
CA LEU A 64 3.98 14.68 -1.78
C LEU A 64 3.62 16.16 -1.89
N GLY A 65 3.58 16.72 -3.10
CA GLY A 65 3.24 18.11 -3.35
C GLY A 65 1.82 18.50 -2.89
N GLN A 66 0.89 17.56 -2.88
CA GLN A 66 -0.46 17.77 -2.35
C GLN A 66 -0.49 17.92 -0.81
N LEU A 67 0.53 17.44 -0.12
CA LEU A 67 0.63 17.55 1.34
C LEU A 67 1.31 18.85 1.77
N ASP A 68 2.43 19.20 1.15
CA ASP A 68 3.32 20.25 1.65
C ASP A 68 3.92 21.18 0.58
N GLY A 69 3.37 21.13 -0.62
CA GLY A 69 3.88 21.90 -1.76
C GLY A 69 4.96 21.18 -2.56
N PRO A 70 5.45 21.79 -3.65
CA PRO A 70 6.30 21.13 -4.62
C PRO A 70 7.59 20.56 -4.01
N VAL A 71 7.91 19.30 -4.36
CA VAL A 71 9.14 18.61 -3.95
C VAL A 71 10.10 18.57 -5.13
N SER A 72 11.22 19.27 -4.99
CA SER A 72 12.28 19.34 -6.01
C SER A 72 13.35 18.27 -5.86
N ALA A 73 13.45 17.63 -4.68
CA ALA A 73 14.44 16.58 -4.45
C ALA A 73 14.06 15.27 -5.18
N PRO A 74 15.02 14.56 -5.77
CA PRO A 74 14.77 13.25 -6.36
C PRO A 74 14.42 12.23 -5.28
N LEU A 75 13.44 11.35 -5.58
CA LEU A 75 13.12 10.20 -4.76
C LEU A 75 14.04 9.04 -5.16
N LEU A 76 15.17 8.91 -4.46
CA LEU A 76 16.15 7.86 -4.72
C LEU A 76 15.56 6.47 -4.39
N PRO A 77 16.00 5.40 -5.09
CA PRO A 77 15.71 4.04 -4.65
C PRO A 77 16.47 3.76 -3.35
N GLY A 78 15.82 3.08 -2.42
CA GLY A 78 16.45 2.49 -1.26
C GLY A 78 17.21 1.20 -1.62
N HIS A 79 17.70 0.50 -0.62
CA HIS A 79 18.58 -0.67 -0.78
C HIS A 79 17.91 -1.83 -1.55
N HIS A 80 16.59 -1.99 -1.40
CA HIS A 80 15.78 -3.01 -2.08
C HIS A 80 14.93 -2.43 -3.22
N GLY A 81 15.23 -1.20 -3.70
CA GLY A 81 14.51 -0.54 -4.76
C GLY A 81 13.26 0.23 -4.31
N GLU A 82 12.92 0.18 -3.03
CA GLU A 82 11.82 0.95 -2.45
C GLU A 82 12.07 2.46 -2.57
N PRO A 83 11.02 3.29 -2.64
CA PRO A 83 11.20 4.74 -2.66
C PRO A 83 11.81 5.27 -1.36
N GLY A 84 12.91 6.03 -1.47
CA GLY A 84 13.47 6.80 -0.36
C GLY A 84 12.60 8.03 -0.06
N TRP A 85 11.64 7.88 0.85
CA TRP A 85 10.75 8.98 1.22
C TRP A 85 11.51 10.05 2.03
N PRO A 86 11.16 11.34 1.86
CA PRO A 86 11.72 12.39 2.71
C PRO A 86 11.38 12.14 4.20
N PRO A 87 12.20 12.62 5.14
CA PRO A 87 11.91 12.51 6.57
C PRO A 87 10.52 13.05 6.91
N GLY A 88 9.76 12.29 7.71
CA GLY A 88 8.40 12.64 8.09
C GLY A 88 7.33 12.17 7.12
N TYR A 89 7.67 11.41 6.09
CA TYR A 89 6.72 10.83 5.14
C TYR A 89 6.86 9.32 5.04
N VAL A 90 5.75 8.68 4.73
CA VAL A 90 5.66 7.27 4.32
C VAL A 90 4.78 7.18 3.08
N GLY A 91 5.03 6.20 2.24
CA GLY A 91 4.23 6.02 1.04
C GLY A 91 4.53 4.70 0.35
N SER A 92 3.85 4.50 -0.77
CA SER A 92 4.01 3.33 -1.62
C SER A 92 3.74 3.71 -3.06
N ILE A 93 4.43 3.05 -3.98
CA ILE A 93 4.26 3.19 -5.43
C ILE A 93 3.87 1.82 -5.98
N THR A 94 2.99 1.82 -6.97
CA THR A 94 2.63 0.63 -7.75
C THR A 94 2.51 0.96 -9.22
N HIS A 95 2.62 -0.04 -10.06
CA HIS A 95 2.36 0.05 -11.51
C HIS A 95 1.91 -1.31 -12.06
N THR A 96 1.12 -1.26 -13.12
CA THR A 96 0.89 -2.37 -14.06
C THR A 96 1.53 -2.00 -15.40
N ALA A 97 1.24 -2.74 -16.46
CA ALA A 97 1.76 -2.41 -17.80
C ALA A 97 1.37 -1.00 -18.29
N ARG A 98 0.22 -0.47 -17.86
CA ARG A 98 -0.30 0.83 -18.34
C ARG A 98 -0.63 1.83 -17.23
N PHE A 99 -0.81 1.38 -16.03
CA PHE A 99 -1.23 2.19 -14.89
C PHE A 99 -0.09 2.37 -13.89
N THR A 100 0.03 3.56 -13.33
CA THR A 100 0.91 3.84 -12.20
C THR A 100 0.21 4.66 -11.15
N ALA A 101 0.54 4.44 -9.90
CA ALA A 101 0.00 5.24 -8.80
C ALA A 101 0.97 5.33 -7.62
N ALA A 102 0.81 6.38 -6.83
CA ALA A 102 1.48 6.55 -5.55
C ALA A 102 0.51 7.06 -4.49
N ALA A 103 0.69 6.57 -3.27
CA ALA A 103 0.01 7.05 -2.08
C ALA A 103 1.05 7.49 -1.05
N VAL A 104 0.86 8.65 -0.44
CA VAL A 104 1.79 9.24 0.53
C VAL A 104 1.02 9.83 1.70
N ALA A 105 1.57 9.71 2.91
CA ALA A 105 1.08 10.41 4.08
C ALA A 105 2.23 10.95 4.92
N ARG A 106 1.94 11.93 5.77
CA ARG A 106 2.86 12.29 6.84
C ARG A 106 2.91 11.14 7.84
N CYS A 107 4.12 10.68 8.19
CA CYS A 107 4.30 9.74 9.28
C CYS A 107 4.52 10.48 10.58
N GLY A 108 4.00 9.96 11.69
CA GLY A 108 4.27 10.52 12.99
C GLY A 108 3.22 10.17 14.02
N TRP A 109 3.60 10.41 15.27
CA TRP A 109 2.77 10.15 16.43
C TRP A 109 1.41 10.85 16.39
N ARG A 110 1.29 12.01 15.73
CA ARG A 110 0.05 12.79 15.66
C ARG A 110 -0.91 12.33 14.57
N ASP A 111 -0.39 11.79 13.47
CA ASP A 111 -1.20 11.40 12.32
C ASP A 111 -1.55 9.90 12.33
N GLY A 112 -0.89 9.12 13.21
CA GLY A 112 -1.18 7.71 13.42
C GLY A 112 -0.82 6.80 12.23
N VAL A 113 -0.20 7.33 11.16
CA VAL A 113 0.25 6.54 10.01
C VAL A 113 1.70 6.14 10.22
N ARG A 114 1.96 4.83 10.24
CA ARG A 114 3.30 4.27 10.37
C ARG A 114 3.81 3.66 9.08
N GLY A 115 2.90 3.13 8.25
CA GLY A 115 3.23 2.54 6.96
C GLY A 115 2.04 2.61 6.01
N ILE A 116 2.34 2.73 4.73
CA ILE A 116 1.38 2.67 3.62
C ILE A 116 1.84 1.62 2.63
N GLY A 117 0.90 0.81 2.16
CA GLY A 117 1.10 -0.08 1.03
C GLY A 117 0.04 0.16 -0.03
N LEU A 118 0.48 0.30 -1.26
CA LEU A 118 -0.36 0.44 -2.43
C LEU A 118 0.02 -0.64 -3.43
N ASP A 119 -1.00 -1.34 -3.92
CA ASP A 119 -0.80 -2.31 -4.98
C ASP A 119 -1.87 -2.21 -6.05
N ALA A 120 -1.50 -2.53 -7.29
CA ALA A 120 -2.39 -2.50 -8.45
C ALA A 120 -2.06 -3.64 -9.40
N GLU A 121 -3.11 -4.31 -9.89
CA GLU A 121 -3.03 -5.38 -10.88
C GLU A 121 -4.09 -5.19 -11.96
N GLU A 122 -3.92 -5.82 -13.11
CA GLU A 122 -4.96 -5.83 -14.13
C GLU A 122 -6.24 -6.49 -13.59
N ALA A 123 -7.41 -5.93 -13.96
CA ALA A 123 -8.71 -6.41 -13.48
C ALA A 123 -9.14 -7.70 -14.19
N THR A 124 -8.27 -8.70 -14.16
CA THR A 124 -8.47 -10.05 -14.73
C THR A 124 -8.24 -11.10 -13.65
N PRO A 125 -8.85 -12.29 -13.74
CA PRO A 125 -8.54 -13.37 -12.82
C PRO A 125 -7.06 -13.74 -12.83
N LEU A 126 -6.54 -14.19 -11.71
CA LEU A 126 -5.18 -14.69 -11.59
C LEU A 126 -4.96 -15.90 -12.52
N PRO A 127 -3.73 -16.13 -13.00
CA PRO A 127 -3.40 -17.35 -13.73
C PRO A 127 -3.73 -18.61 -12.92
N ALA A 128 -4.06 -19.69 -13.63
CA ALA A 128 -4.41 -20.96 -13.00
C ALA A 128 -3.32 -21.44 -12.02
N GLY A 129 -3.72 -21.88 -10.84
CA GLY A 129 -2.84 -22.36 -9.78
C GLY A 129 -2.23 -21.27 -8.88
N VAL A 130 -2.27 -19.99 -9.28
CA VAL A 130 -1.72 -18.90 -8.46
C VAL A 130 -2.54 -18.70 -7.19
N LEU A 131 -3.86 -18.81 -7.29
CA LEU A 131 -4.74 -18.67 -6.12
C LEU A 131 -4.41 -19.71 -5.01
N ASP A 132 -4.03 -20.93 -5.38
CA ASP A 132 -3.70 -21.99 -4.42
C ASP A 132 -2.43 -21.69 -3.62
N VAL A 133 -1.53 -20.89 -4.20
CA VAL A 133 -0.30 -20.43 -3.53
C VAL A 133 -0.56 -19.18 -2.68
N VAL A 134 -1.45 -18.30 -3.14
CA VAL A 134 -1.69 -17.01 -2.50
C VAL A 134 -2.70 -17.08 -1.37
N ALA A 135 -3.72 -17.97 -1.48
CA ALA A 135 -4.87 -17.98 -0.60
C ALA A 135 -4.96 -19.24 0.25
N SER A 136 -5.09 -19.06 1.56
CA SER A 136 -5.46 -20.14 2.47
C SER A 136 -6.84 -20.74 2.12
N PRO A 137 -7.15 -21.98 2.53
CA PRO A 137 -8.47 -22.60 2.30
C PRO A 137 -9.62 -21.74 2.83
N ARG A 138 -9.40 -21.03 3.94
CA ARG A 138 -10.41 -20.11 4.51
C ARG A 138 -10.64 -18.91 3.59
N GLU A 139 -9.59 -18.29 3.12
CA GLU A 139 -9.69 -17.14 2.20
C GLU A 139 -10.38 -17.56 0.90
N GLN A 140 -10.05 -18.72 0.34
CA GLN A 140 -10.74 -19.26 -0.85
C GLN A 140 -12.25 -19.47 -0.62
N ALA A 141 -12.64 -19.94 0.58
CA ALA A 141 -14.06 -20.08 0.93
C ALA A 141 -14.74 -18.71 1.05
N ASP A 142 -14.04 -17.71 1.61
CA ASP A 142 -14.54 -16.33 1.70
C ASP A 142 -14.70 -15.71 0.31
N LEU A 143 -13.73 -15.90 -0.61
CA LEU A 143 -13.82 -15.42 -1.99
C LEU A 143 -15.01 -16.01 -2.75
N ARG A 144 -15.31 -17.31 -2.58
CA ARG A 144 -16.51 -17.92 -3.19
C ARG A 144 -17.81 -17.23 -2.73
N ARG A 145 -17.95 -16.98 -1.42
CA ARG A 145 -19.11 -16.24 -0.88
C ARG A 145 -19.22 -14.81 -1.42
N LEU A 146 -18.07 -14.13 -1.56
CA LEU A 146 -18.05 -12.79 -2.13
C LEU A 146 -18.43 -12.79 -3.61
N ALA A 147 -18.00 -13.78 -4.38
CA ALA A 147 -18.36 -13.93 -5.79
C ALA A 147 -19.86 -14.20 -6.00
N GLU A 148 -20.48 -14.96 -5.10
CA GLU A 148 -21.94 -15.18 -5.07
C GLU A 148 -22.69 -13.88 -4.76
N ALA A 149 -22.18 -13.09 -3.79
CA ALA A 149 -22.81 -11.83 -3.37
C ALA A 149 -22.62 -10.70 -4.39
N ARG A 150 -21.50 -10.69 -5.12
CA ARG A 150 -21.14 -9.66 -6.08
C ARG A 150 -20.32 -10.25 -7.22
N ALA A 151 -21.01 -10.62 -8.28
CA ALA A 151 -20.39 -11.13 -9.50
C ALA A 151 -19.61 -10.03 -10.27
N GLY A 152 -18.72 -10.46 -11.16
CA GLY A 152 -17.95 -9.55 -12.06
C GLY A 152 -16.74 -8.88 -11.41
N ILE A 153 -16.41 -9.18 -10.17
CA ILE A 153 -15.19 -8.77 -9.51
C ILE A 153 -14.17 -9.92 -9.58
N PRO A 154 -12.92 -9.69 -10.01
CA PRO A 154 -11.85 -10.70 -9.94
C PRO A 154 -11.36 -10.78 -8.48
N TRP A 155 -12.09 -11.51 -7.64
CA TRP A 155 -11.87 -11.57 -6.20
C TRP A 155 -10.52 -12.17 -5.80
N ASP A 156 -10.00 -13.06 -6.61
CA ASP A 156 -8.66 -13.63 -6.48
C ASP A 156 -7.59 -12.55 -6.65
N THR A 157 -7.70 -11.71 -7.67
CA THR A 157 -6.82 -10.56 -7.92
C THR A 157 -6.98 -9.50 -6.81
N VAL A 158 -8.20 -9.26 -6.32
CA VAL A 158 -8.42 -8.38 -5.16
C VAL A 158 -7.68 -8.90 -3.93
N LEU A 159 -7.74 -10.20 -3.65
CA LEU A 159 -7.00 -10.78 -2.54
C LEU A 159 -5.49 -10.63 -2.71
N PHE A 160 -4.99 -10.90 -3.92
CA PHE A 160 -3.58 -10.75 -4.24
C PHE A 160 -3.10 -9.32 -3.99
N THR A 161 -3.77 -8.31 -4.58
CA THR A 161 -3.40 -6.90 -4.37
C THR A 161 -3.47 -6.47 -2.91
N VAL A 162 -4.41 -7.01 -2.12
CA VAL A 162 -4.49 -6.74 -0.68
C VAL A 162 -3.31 -7.32 0.08
N LYS A 163 -2.86 -8.54 -0.26
CA LYS A 163 -1.67 -9.15 0.36
C LYS A 163 -0.40 -8.40 -0.01
N GLU A 164 -0.23 -8.03 -1.28
CA GLU A 164 0.90 -7.22 -1.76
C GLU A 164 0.91 -5.82 -1.12
N ALA A 165 -0.23 -5.13 -1.05
CA ALA A 165 -0.34 -3.86 -0.34
C ALA A 165 -0.01 -4.01 1.15
N THR A 166 -0.39 -5.12 1.77
CA THR A 166 -0.05 -5.42 3.17
C THR A 166 1.46 -5.60 3.35
N TYR A 167 2.10 -6.38 2.47
CA TYR A 167 3.56 -6.52 2.45
C TYR A 167 4.25 -5.16 2.31
N LYS A 168 3.88 -4.35 1.32
CA LYS A 168 4.44 -3.02 1.07
C LYS A 168 4.27 -2.05 2.25
N ALA A 169 3.20 -2.21 3.04
CA ALA A 169 2.96 -1.39 4.24
C ALA A 169 3.81 -1.83 5.44
N VAL A 170 4.12 -3.13 5.56
CA VAL A 170 4.78 -3.72 6.73
C VAL A 170 6.29 -3.84 6.56
N HIS A 171 6.75 -4.21 5.37
CA HIS A 171 8.18 -4.44 5.08
C HIS A 171 9.08 -3.25 5.47
N PRO A 172 8.76 -1.97 5.15
CA PRO A 172 9.60 -0.83 5.56
C PRO A 172 9.69 -0.62 7.07
N LEU A 173 8.75 -1.20 7.84
CA LEU A 173 8.70 -1.10 9.30
C LEU A 173 9.50 -2.21 10.00
N THR A 174 9.76 -3.31 9.32
CA THR A 174 10.31 -4.54 9.92
C THR A 174 11.58 -5.00 9.26
N GLY A 175 11.80 -4.68 7.99
CA GLY A 175 12.89 -5.24 7.17
C GLY A 175 12.67 -6.69 6.76
N GLU A 176 11.58 -7.33 7.22
CA GLU A 176 11.33 -8.75 7.01
C GLU A 176 10.59 -9.02 5.70
N VAL A 177 10.96 -10.10 5.04
CA VAL A 177 10.27 -10.60 3.84
C VAL A 177 9.12 -11.48 4.29
N LEU A 178 7.90 -11.11 3.90
CA LEU A 178 6.69 -11.88 4.17
C LEU A 178 6.33 -12.72 2.95
N THR A 179 5.86 -13.94 3.21
CA THR A 179 5.19 -14.78 2.22
C THR A 179 3.67 -14.55 2.26
N HIS A 180 2.94 -15.10 1.29
CA HIS A 180 1.47 -15.02 1.30
C HIS A 180 0.84 -15.72 2.50
N ASP A 181 1.49 -16.74 3.07
CA ASP A 181 1.05 -17.46 4.26
C ASP A 181 1.20 -16.63 5.55
N ASP A 182 2.11 -15.67 5.54
CA ASP A 182 2.32 -14.75 6.66
C ASP A 182 1.24 -13.68 6.74
N VAL A 183 0.42 -13.52 5.69
CA VAL A 183 -0.62 -12.49 5.58
C VAL A 183 -2.00 -13.14 5.51
N ALA A 184 -2.79 -12.98 6.58
CA ALA A 184 -4.20 -13.35 6.59
C ALA A 184 -5.07 -12.13 6.29
N ALA A 185 -5.87 -12.18 5.22
CA ALA A 185 -6.71 -11.08 4.77
C ALA A 185 -8.19 -11.41 4.87
N SER A 186 -9.00 -10.40 5.19
CA SER A 186 -10.45 -10.43 5.18
C SER A 186 -10.98 -9.30 4.31
N LEU A 187 -11.72 -9.64 3.27
CA LEU A 187 -12.30 -8.71 2.30
C LEU A 187 -13.78 -8.48 2.60
N SER A 188 -14.26 -7.29 2.28
CA SER A 188 -15.68 -6.93 2.34
C SER A 188 -16.16 -6.44 0.97
N ALA A 189 -17.39 -6.78 0.59
CA ALA A 189 -17.97 -6.39 -0.69
C ALA A 189 -18.12 -4.86 -0.88
N ASP A 190 -18.04 -4.08 0.21
CA ASP A 190 -18.09 -2.62 0.20
C ASP A 190 -16.73 -1.94 -0.09
N GLY A 191 -15.71 -2.71 -0.48
CA GLY A 191 -14.38 -2.19 -0.79
C GLY A 191 -13.46 -2.02 0.42
N ARG A 192 -13.81 -2.53 1.60
CA ARG A 192 -12.94 -2.52 2.78
C ARG A 192 -12.18 -3.83 2.91
N PHE A 193 -11.03 -3.77 3.57
CA PHE A 193 -10.31 -4.95 4.00
C PHE A 193 -9.61 -4.75 5.34
N THR A 194 -9.32 -5.86 5.99
CA THR A 194 -8.39 -5.94 7.11
C THR A 194 -7.46 -7.10 6.87
N ALA A 195 -6.16 -6.86 7.01
CA ALA A 195 -5.15 -7.91 6.93
C ALA A 195 -4.29 -7.92 8.18
N VAL A 196 -3.82 -9.10 8.56
CA VAL A 196 -2.91 -9.31 9.67
C VAL A 196 -1.66 -9.97 9.14
N ALA A 197 -0.54 -9.26 9.23
CA ALA A 197 0.78 -9.77 8.89
C ALA A 197 1.46 -10.37 10.12
N ARG A 198 1.86 -11.63 10.06
CA ARG A 198 2.72 -12.30 11.03
C ARG A 198 4.15 -12.12 10.56
N VAL A 199 4.97 -11.44 11.34
CA VAL A 199 6.36 -11.12 10.97
C VAL A 199 7.26 -12.23 11.45
N PRO A 200 7.90 -13.03 10.55
CA PRO A 200 8.81 -14.11 10.94
C PRO A 200 10.06 -13.57 11.66
N GLY A 201 10.70 -14.40 12.46
CA GLY A 201 12.02 -14.09 13.05
C GLY A 201 12.06 -13.06 14.16
N THR A 202 10.97 -12.43 14.49
CA THR A 202 10.91 -11.44 15.58
C THR A 202 10.82 -12.12 16.94
N THR A 203 11.56 -11.60 17.93
CA THR A 203 11.48 -12.04 19.32
C THR A 203 10.05 -11.86 19.88
N ALA A 204 9.74 -12.48 21.02
CA ALA A 204 8.39 -12.51 21.65
C ALA A 204 7.67 -11.16 21.79
N SER A 205 8.32 -10.02 21.51
CA SER A 205 7.76 -8.68 21.45
C SER A 205 7.18 -8.28 20.10
N ALA A 206 7.34 -9.10 19.06
CA ALA A 206 6.80 -8.79 17.73
C ALA A 206 5.31 -9.11 17.64
N ARG A 207 4.53 -8.10 17.85
CA ARG A 207 3.08 -8.19 17.67
C ARG A 207 2.75 -8.25 16.18
N PRO A 208 1.76 -9.08 15.78
CA PRO A 208 1.23 -9.05 14.42
C PRO A 208 0.86 -7.62 14.01
N ARG A 209 1.16 -7.27 12.75
CA ARG A 209 0.81 -5.95 12.21
C ARG A 209 -0.56 -6.03 11.56
N THR A 210 -1.48 -5.19 12.04
CA THR A 210 -2.79 -5.05 11.41
C THR A 210 -2.75 -3.92 10.39
N VAL A 211 -3.13 -4.25 9.17
CA VAL A 211 -3.30 -3.30 8.06
C VAL A 211 -4.79 -3.16 7.80
N ARG A 212 -5.29 -1.95 7.72
CA ARG A 212 -6.66 -1.65 7.34
C ARG A 212 -6.65 -0.81 6.09
N GLY A 213 -7.58 -1.08 5.19
CA GLY A 213 -7.56 -0.39 3.92
C GLY A 213 -8.82 -0.52 3.10
N ARG A 214 -8.64 -0.08 1.87
CA ARG A 214 -9.68 -0.15 0.85
C ARG A 214 -9.14 -0.74 -0.43
N TRP A 215 -10.01 -1.42 -1.14
CA TRP A 215 -9.78 -1.86 -2.51
C TRP A 215 -10.88 -1.32 -3.43
N VAL A 216 -10.54 -1.16 -4.67
CA VAL A 216 -11.46 -0.81 -5.76
C VAL A 216 -11.13 -1.67 -6.98
N SER A 217 -12.15 -2.07 -7.71
CA SER A 217 -12.00 -2.75 -9.01
C SER A 217 -12.67 -1.88 -10.06
N GLY A 218 -11.88 -1.38 -11.00
CA GLY A 218 -12.33 -0.67 -12.20
C GLY A 218 -12.47 -1.63 -13.38
N ALA A 219 -12.65 -1.09 -14.58
CA ALA A 219 -12.76 -1.88 -15.80
C ALA A 219 -11.42 -2.54 -16.20
N SER A 220 -10.28 -1.91 -15.90
CA SER A 220 -8.95 -2.37 -16.33
C SER A 220 -7.99 -2.65 -15.18
N VAL A 221 -8.26 -2.16 -13.97
CA VAL A 221 -7.32 -2.26 -12.86
C VAL A 221 -8.05 -2.50 -11.54
N VAL A 222 -7.46 -3.36 -10.71
CA VAL A 222 -7.76 -3.50 -9.27
C VAL A 222 -6.68 -2.76 -8.50
N VAL A 223 -7.08 -1.94 -7.54
CA VAL A 223 -6.15 -1.19 -6.68
C VAL A 223 -6.50 -1.43 -5.21
N SER A 224 -5.49 -1.70 -4.39
CA SER A 224 -5.61 -1.85 -2.95
C SER A 224 -4.67 -0.89 -2.22
N LEU A 225 -5.20 -0.15 -1.25
CA LEU A 225 -4.46 0.76 -0.39
C LEU A 225 -4.63 0.34 1.08
N GLY A 226 -3.54 -0.01 1.73
CA GLY A 226 -3.49 -0.42 3.12
C GLY A 226 -2.66 0.53 3.98
N VAL A 227 -3.04 0.66 5.25
CA VAL A 227 -2.39 1.54 6.23
C VAL A 227 -2.12 0.77 7.53
N VAL A 228 -0.91 0.92 8.04
CA VAL A 228 -0.52 0.56 9.43
C VAL A 228 -0.60 1.82 10.28
N GLY A 229 -1.42 1.77 11.32
CA GLY A 229 -1.59 2.84 12.30
C GLY A 229 -0.81 2.61 13.58
#